data_4b8f4889f31e2ef037f51cf22213d4b3
#
_entry.id   4b8f4889f31e2ef037f51cf22213d4b3
#
_cell.length_a   1.000
_cell.length_b   1.000
_cell.length_c   1.000
_cell.angle_alpha   90.00
_cell.angle_beta   90.00
_cell.angle_gamma   90.00
#
_symmetry.space_group_name_H-M   'P 1'
#
loop_
_entity.id
_entity.type
_entity.pdbx_description
1 polymer ?
#
loop_
_entity_poly.entity_id
_entity_poly.type
_entity_poly.pdbx_seq_one_letter_code
_entity_poly.pdbx_strand_id
1 'polypeptide(L)'
;RQRQMCIRDSPSANMYRMHGANEELCRKCKRPSCLAPQICPNLNADHSSLLDIYQAVDALPGIKKSFIGSGVRYDLLLHRHKDNELNHCTRLYTEELISRHVSGRLKVAPEHTSDRVLNIMRKPSFSLFEEFKRIFERINKEKGLNQQIIPYFISSHPGCTEEDMAELAALTKQMNFKLEQVQDFTPTPMTLSTEIYYTGIHPYTCLLYTSDAADDLIGV
;
A
#
# COMPACT_ATOMS: atom_id res chain seq x y z
N ARG A 1 5.58 18.58 9.82
CA ARG A 1 6.05 17.36 10.51
C ARG A 1 5.18 16.13 10.22
N GLN A 2 3.85 16.20 10.30
CA GLN A 2 2.95 15.07 9.99
C GLN A 2 3.11 14.51 8.56
N ARG A 3 3.42 15.32 7.55
CA ARG A 3 3.62 14.88 6.17
C ARG A 3 4.88 14.06 5.95
N GLN A 4 5.95 14.39 6.66
CA GLN A 4 7.17 13.57 6.63
C GLN A 4 6.92 12.21 7.30
N MET A 5 6.01 12.15 8.28
CA MET A 5 5.62 10.89 8.93
C MET A 5 4.81 9.99 7.97
N CYS A 6 3.86 10.51 7.21
CA CYS A 6 3.09 9.70 6.25
C CYS A 6 3.97 9.00 5.19
N ILE A 7 5.10 9.60 4.82
CA ILE A 7 6.06 8.99 3.91
C ILE A 7 7.02 8.04 4.65
N ARG A 8 7.32 8.33 5.92
CA ARG A 8 8.23 7.52 6.74
C ARG A 8 7.59 6.29 7.36
N ASP A 9 6.28 6.33 7.62
CA ASP A 9 5.56 5.26 8.32
C ASP A 9 5.15 4.08 7.42
N SER A 10 5.44 4.14 6.13
CA SER A 10 5.24 3.03 5.21
C SER A 10 6.56 2.66 4.55
N PRO A 11 7.38 1.80 5.18
CA PRO A 11 8.65 1.36 4.62
C PRO A 11 8.43 0.39 3.46
N SER A 12 7.90 0.90 2.36
CA SER A 12 7.74 0.15 1.13
C SER A 12 8.98 0.27 0.27
N ALA A 13 9.36 -0.82 -0.39
CA ALA A 13 10.57 -0.87 -1.21
C ALA A 13 10.62 0.20 -2.30
N ASN A 14 9.47 0.64 -2.78
CA ASN A 14 9.35 1.61 -3.87
C ASN A 14 9.04 3.05 -3.44
N MET A 15 9.41 3.44 -2.22
CA MET A 15 9.21 4.81 -1.73
C MET A 15 10.51 5.61 -1.54
N TYR A 16 11.60 5.13 -2.09
CA TYR A 16 12.89 5.78 -1.98
C TYR A 16 12.87 7.17 -2.65
N ARG A 17 13.37 8.18 -1.94
CA ARG A 17 13.43 9.59 -2.37
C ARG A 17 12.08 10.23 -2.76
N MET A 18 10.95 9.62 -2.44
CA MET A 18 9.66 10.24 -2.69
C MET A 18 9.42 11.42 -1.73
N HIS A 19 9.19 12.59 -2.28
CA HIS A 19 8.96 13.85 -1.56
C HIS A 19 8.15 14.81 -2.45
N GLY A 20 7.76 15.94 -1.93
CA GLY A 20 7.13 16.98 -2.76
C GLY A 20 8.15 17.59 -3.73
N ALA A 21 7.83 17.60 -5.01
CA ALA A 21 8.69 18.17 -6.05
C ALA A 21 8.92 19.68 -5.84
N ASN A 22 7.90 20.39 -5.37
CA ASN A 22 7.97 21.80 -5.01
C ASN A 22 7.71 21.99 -3.51
N GLU A 23 8.76 22.34 -2.75
CA GLU A 23 8.68 22.55 -1.31
C GLU A 23 7.77 23.70 -0.88
N GLU A 24 7.69 24.78 -1.65
CA GLU A 24 6.84 25.92 -1.31
C GLU A 24 5.35 25.53 -1.34
N LEU A 25 4.95 24.74 -2.32
CA LEU A 25 3.62 24.15 -2.38
C LEU A 25 3.37 23.23 -1.17
N CYS A 26 4.37 22.47 -0.76
CA CYS A 26 4.27 21.60 0.40
C CYS A 26 4.13 22.38 1.72
N ARG A 27 4.85 23.50 1.87
CA ARG A 27 4.76 24.34 3.08
C ARG A 27 3.37 24.92 3.29
N LYS A 28 2.68 25.29 2.20
CA LYS A 28 1.33 25.88 2.21
C LYS A 28 0.20 24.86 2.16
N CYS A 29 0.52 23.61 1.89
CA CYS A 29 -0.47 22.57 1.65
C CYS A 29 -1.17 22.13 2.93
N LYS A 30 -2.50 22.01 2.93
CA LYS A 30 -3.33 21.57 4.04
C LYS A 30 -3.82 20.11 3.91
N ARG A 31 -3.37 19.37 2.88
CA ARG A 31 -3.77 17.98 2.69
C ARG A 31 -3.25 17.10 3.83
N PRO A 32 -4.09 16.24 4.40
CA PRO A 32 -3.67 15.34 5.47
C PRO A 32 -2.76 14.20 4.99
N SER A 33 -2.83 13.86 3.69
CA SER A 33 -2.01 12.80 3.08
C SER A 33 -1.57 13.18 1.67
N CYS A 34 -0.35 12.74 1.29
CA CYS A 34 0.13 12.87 -0.09
C CYS A 34 -0.35 11.72 -1.00
N LEU A 35 -0.93 10.67 -0.42
CA LEU A 35 -1.32 9.45 -1.12
C LEU A 35 -2.84 9.25 -1.16
N ALA A 36 -3.58 9.79 -0.19
CA ALA A 36 -5.03 9.62 -0.10
C ALA A 36 -5.76 10.97 -0.07
N PRO A 37 -7.01 11.03 -0.61
CA PRO A 37 -7.73 10.01 -1.38
C PRO A 37 -7.15 9.79 -2.78
N GLN A 38 -6.33 10.70 -3.26
CA GLN A 38 -5.62 10.64 -4.54
C GLN A 38 -4.17 11.03 -4.34
N ILE A 39 -3.27 10.43 -5.11
CA ILE A 39 -1.86 10.77 -5.12
C ILE A 39 -1.71 12.27 -5.44
N CYS A 40 -0.92 12.95 -4.61
CA CYS A 40 -0.71 14.38 -4.75
C CYS A 40 0.02 14.70 -6.07
N PRO A 41 -0.48 15.60 -6.91
CA PRO A 41 0.21 15.98 -8.15
C PRO A 41 1.61 16.56 -7.95
N ASN A 42 1.90 17.06 -6.74
CA ASN A 42 3.22 17.56 -6.36
C ASN A 42 4.12 16.46 -5.74
N LEU A 43 3.66 15.21 -5.65
CA LEU A 43 4.48 14.10 -5.18
C LEU A 43 5.44 13.68 -6.29
N ASN A 44 6.73 13.74 -6.02
CA ASN A 44 7.70 13.07 -6.86
C ASN A 44 7.63 11.56 -6.60
N ALA A 45 7.06 10.82 -7.54
CA ALA A 45 6.96 9.36 -7.51
C ALA A 45 7.86 8.71 -8.57
N ASP A 46 8.99 9.33 -8.86
CA ASP A 46 9.98 8.82 -9.81
C ASP A 46 10.70 7.59 -9.22
N HIS A 47 10.72 6.51 -10.00
CA HIS A 47 11.39 5.25 -9.66
C HIS A 47 12.77 5.09 -10.31
N SER A 48 13.25 6.06 -11.09
CA SER A 48 14.53 5.97 -11.82
C SER A 48 15.71 5.69 -10.89
N SER A 49 15.80 6.44 -9.78
CA SER A 49 16.86 6.26 -8.79
C SER A 49 16.90 4.86 -8.16
N LEU A 50 15.74 4.20 -8.04
CA LEU A 50 15.68 2.82 -7.54
C LEU A 50 16.14 1.83 -8.59
N LEU A 51 15.77 2.06 -9.86
CA LEU A 51 16.22 1.24 -10.97
C LEU A 51 17.74 1.28 -11.10
N ASP A 52 18.33 2.48 -11.00
CA ASP A 52 19.79 2.66 -11.02
C ASP A 52 20.47 1.92 -9.87
N ILE A 53 19.91 1.99 -8.66
CA ILE A 53 20.44 1.28 -7.48
C ILE A 53 20.41 -0.23 -7.69
N TYR A 54 19.31 -0.78 -8.19
CA TYR A 54 19.20 -2.21 -8.42
C TYR A 54 20.21 -2.69 -9.46
N GLN A 55 20.33 -1.97 -10.58
CA GLN A 55 21.33 -2.26 -11.61
C GLN A 55 22.77 -2.18 -11.08
N ALA A 56 23.07 -1.14 -10.28
CA ALA A 56 24.39 -0.98 -9.68
C ALA A 56 24.71 -2.10 -8.68
N VAL A 57 23.73 -2.52 -7.86
CA VAL A 57 23.93 -3.64 -6.91
C VAL A 57 24.13 -4.96 -7.66
N ASP A 58 23.34 -5.24 -8.68
CA ASP A 58 23.46 -6.47 -9.47
C ASP A 58 24.78 -6.54 -10.26
N ALA A 59 25.39 -5.40 -10.57
CA ALA A 59 26.68 -5.31 -11.23
C ALA A 59 27.89 -5.54 -10.30
N LEU A 60 27.69 -5.57 -8.97
CA LEU A 60 28.80 -5.76 -8.02
C LEU A 60 29.37 -7.18 -8.09
N PRO A 61 30.71 -7.32 -8.11
CA PRO A 61 31.36 -8.62 -8.08
C PRO A 61 30.94 -9.45 -6.85
N GLY A 62 30.55 -10.68 -7.08
CA GLY A 62 30.14 -11.61 -6.01
C GLY A 62 28.65 -11.56 -5.64
N ILE A 63 27.90 -10.58 -6.10
CA ILE A 63 26.44 -10.54 -5.96
C ILE A 63 25.81 -11.40 -7.05
N LYS A 64 25.09 -12.44 -6.67
CA LYS A 64 24.36 -13.28 -7.62
C LYS A 64 22.96 -12.77 -7.89
N LYS A 65 22.27 -12.29 -6.86
CA LYS A 65 20.92 -11.72 -6.91
C LYS A 65 20.69 -10.80 -5.73
N SER A 66 19.94 -9.73 -5.94
CA SER A 66 19.44 -8.84 -4.90
C SER A 66 17.92 -8.96 -4.81
N PHE A 67 17.38 -9.03 -3.58
CA PHE A 67 15.94 -9.17 -3.36
C PHE A 67 15.42 -8.09 -2.44
N ILE A 68 14.17 -7.65 -2.70
CA ILE A 68 13.45 -6.78 -1.78
C ILE A 68 12.94 -7.58 -0.58
N GLY A 69 13.12 -7.05 0.62
CA GLY A 69 12.63 -7.66 1.87
C GLY A 69 11.31 -7.09 2.36
N SER A 70 10.93 -5.89 1.91
CA SER A 70 9.70 -5.22 2.29
C SER A 70 8.62 -5.32 1.21
N GLY A 71 7.37 -4.99 1.58
CA GLY A 71 6.29 -4.86 0.61
C GLY A 71 6.46 -3.69 -0.34
N VAL A 72 5.60 -3.62 -1.33
CA VAL A 72 5.54 -2.53 -2.32
C VAL A 72 4.21 -1.80 -2.24
N ARG A 73 4.24 -0.52 -2.57
CA ARG A 73 3.04 0.29 -2.78
C ARG A 73 2.63 0.19 -4.24
N TYR A 74 1.67 -0.67 -4.50
CA TYR A 74 1.16 -0.92 -5.85
C TYR A 74 0.41 0.28 -6.43
N ASP A 75 -0.19 1.12 -5.59
CA ASP A 75 -0.83 2.37 -6.02
C ASP A 75 0.16 3.33 -6.70
N LEU A 76 1.40 3.39 -6.24
CA LEU A 76 2.46 4.17 -6.88
C LEU A 76 2.95 3.53 -8.18
N LEU A 77 2.95 2.20 -8.28
CA LEU A 77 3.32 1.49 -9.50
C LEU A 77 2.27 1.63 -10.61
N LEU A 78 1.01 1.80 -10.21
CA LEU A 78 -0.12 1.99 -11.12
C LEU A 78 -0.44 3.45 -11.40
N HIS A 79 0.21 4.37 -10.67
CA HIS A 79 -0.04 5.80 -10.85
C HIS A 79 0.34 6.27 -12.25
N ARG A 80 -0.58 6.98 -12.88
CA ARG A 80 -0.34 7.58 -14.20
C ARG A 80 0.08 9.03 -14.03
N HIS A 81 1.34 9.29 -14.34
CA HIS A 81 1.89 10.63 -14.38
C HIS A 81 1.45 11.35 -15.67
N LYS A 82 1.45 12.68 -15.63
CA LYS A 82 1.28 13.49 -16.84
C LYS A 82 2.48 13.35 -17.79
N ASP A 83 3.64 13.07 -17.22
CA ASP A 83 4.88 12.86 -17.95
C ASP A 83 4.98 11.41 -18.43
N ASN A 84 5.17 11.22 -19.71
CA ASN A 84 5.30 9.91 -20.33
C ASN A 84 6.62 9.21 -20.00
N GLU A 85 7.69 9.96 -19.74
CA GLU A 85 8.98 9.38 -19.33
C GLU A 85 8.87 8.76 -17.94
N LEU A 86 8.22 9.43 -17.00
CA LEU A 86 7.95 8.86 -15.68
C LEU A 86 7.08 7.60 -15.76
N ASN A 87 6.06 7.60 -16.63
CA ASN A 87 5.24 6.41 -16.84
C ASN A 87 6.06 5.25 -17.43
N HIS A 88 6.99 5.56 -18.34
CA HIS A 88 7.87 4.55 -18.91
C HIS A 88 8.83 3.99 -17.85
N CYS A 89 9.46 4.86 -17.08
CA CYS A 89 10.35 4.47 -15.99
C CYS A 89 9.65 3.61 -14.93
N THR A 90 8.43 3.98 -14.53
CA THR A 90 7.62 3.20 -13.58
C THR A 90 7.29 1.80 -14.11
N ARG A 91 7.02 1.67 -15.42
CA ARG A 91 6.81 0.36 -16.06
C ARG A 91 8.09 -0.48 -16.05
N LEU A 92 9.22 0.10 -16.43
CA LEU A 92 10.52 -0.58 -16.42
C LEU A 92 10.87 -1.02 -14.99
N TYR A 93 10.68 -0.14 -14.01
CA TYR A 93 10.91 -0.47 -12.61
C TYR A 93 10.00 -1.63 -12.14
N THR A 94 8.72 -1.60 -12.49
CA THR A 94 7.77 -2.66 -12.11
C THR A 94 8.18 -4.02 -12.73
N GLU A 95 8.58 -4.02 -13.99
CA GLU A 95 9.04 -5.23 -14.66
C GLU A 95 10.34 -5.75 -14.06
N GLU A 96 11.32 -4.89 -13.83
CA GLU A 96 12.60 -5.24 -13.21
C GLU A 96 12.42 -5.78 -11.81
N LEU A 97 11.61 -5.08 -10.98
CA LEU A 97 11.29 -5.50 -9.63
C LEU A 97 10.71 -6.91 -9.58
N ILE A 98 9.66 -7.17 -10.36
CA ILE A 98 8.97 -8.46 -10.34
C ILE A 98 9.85 -9.55 -10.95
N SER A 99 10.55 -9.26 -12.06
CA SER A 99 11.31 -10.30 -12.75
C SER A 99 12.61 -10.69 -12.06
N ARG A 100 13.25 -9.79 -11.32
CA ARG A 100 14.61 -10.00 -10.78
C ARG A 100 14.73 -9.89 -9.27
N HIS A 101 13.93 -9.03 -8.63
CA HIS A 101 14.12 -8.66 -7.22
C HIS A 101 13.08 -9.24 -6.26
N VAL A 102 12.20 -10.11 -6.73
CA VAL A 102 11.28 -10.90 -5.90
C VAL A 102 11.84 -12.31 -5.71
N SER A 103 12.04 -12.71 -4.46
CA SER A 103 12.61 -14.03 -4.09
C SER A 103 11.61 -15.20 -4.16
N GLY A 104 10.55 -15.07 -4.96
CA GLY A 104 9.43 -16.03 -5.05
C GLY A 104 8.16 -15.57 -4.32
N ARG A 105 8.26 -14.66 -3.36
CA ARG A 105 7.11 -14.17 -2.57
C ARG A 105 7.17 -12.65 -2.45
N LEU A 106 6.15 -11.98 -2.98
CA LEU A 106 6.01 -10.53 -2.88
C LEU A 106 4.94 -10.17 -1.85
N LYS A 107 5.33 -9.44 -0.82
CA LYS A 107 4.41 -8.90 0.20
C LYS A 107 3.72 -7.67 -0.36
N VAL A 108 2.40 -7.64 -0.26
CA VAL A 108 1.56 -6.51 -0.69
C VAL A 108 0.47 -6.29 0.35
N ALA A 109 0.19 -5.04 0.66
CA ALA A 109 -0.77 -4.69 1.70
C ALA A 109 -2.04 -4.04 1.10
N PRO A 110 -3.00 -4.83 0.59
CA PRO A 110 -4.32 -4.32 0.22
C PRO A 110 -5.13 -3.87 1.44
N GLU A 111 -4.81 -4.37 2.63
CA GLU A 111 -5.38 -4.07 3.95
C GLU A 111 -6.81 -4.58 4.13
N HIS A 112 -7.71 -4.37 3.18
CA HIS A 112 -9.10 -4.84 3.18
C HIS A 112 -9.63 -4.99 1.75
N THR A 113 -10.80 -5.62 1.59
CA THR A 113 -11.49 -5.75 0.31
C THR A 113 -12.64 -4.74 0.15
N SER A 114 -13.22 -4.27 1.26
CA SER A 114 -14.29 -3.27 1.26
C SER A 114 -13.71 -1.86 1.05
N ASP A 115 -14.12 -1.19 -0.03
CA ASP A 115 -13.71 0.20 -0.30
C ASP A 115 -14.21 1.17 0.78
N ARG A 116 -15.31 0.85 1.46
CA ARG A 116 -15.80 1.63 2.60
C ARG A 116 -14.77 1.65 3.72
N VAL A 117 -14.26 0.50 4.09
CA VAL A 117 -13.22 0.34 5.12
C VAL A 117 -11.90 0.95 4.66
N LEU A 118 -11.50 0.69 3.41
CA LEU A 118 -10.28 1.26 2.82
C LEU A 118 -10.27 2.79 2.80
N ASN A 119 -11.42 3.41 2.55
CA ASN A 119 -11.55 4.88 2.61
C ASN A 119 -11.29 5.43 4.02
N ILE A 120 -11.77 4.76 5.06
CA ILE A 120 -11.49 5.12 6.46
C ILE A 120 -10.00 4.96 6.76
N MET A 121 -9.39 3.88 6.29
CA MET A 121 -7.95 3.62 6.39
C MET A 121 -7.09 4.58 5.55
N ARG A 122 -7.71 5.38 4.66
CA ARG A 122 -7.01 6.20 3.65
C ARG A 122 -6.12 5.37 2.74
N LYS A 123 -6.61 4.20 2.34
CA LYS A 123 -5.94 3.28 1.43
C LYS A 123 -6.60 3.34 0.04
N PRO A 124 -5.88 2.93 -1.00
CA PRO A 124 -6.46 2.84 -2.34
C PRO A 124 -7.55 1.76 -2.41
N SER A 125 -8.46 1.90 -3.39
CA SER A 125 -9.49 0.90 -3.66
C SER A 125 -8.89 -0.49 -3.91
N PHE A 126 -9.62 -1.52 -3.51
CA PHE A 126 -9.23 -2.91 -3.73
C PHE A 126 -9.09 -3.25 -5.22
N SER A 127 -9.84 -2.58 -6.09
CA SER A 127 -9.72 -2.74 -7.55
C SER A 127 -8.30 -2.45 -8.08
N LEU A 128 -7.56 -1.53 -7.46
CA LEU A 128 -6.15 -1.28 -7.81
C LEU A 128 -5.24 -2.46 -7.44
N PHE A 129 -5.54 -3.15 -6.34
CA PHE A 129 -4.83 -4.38 -6.00
C PHE A 129 -5.08 -5.48 -7.02
N GLU A 130 -6.32 -5.63 -7.50
CA GLU A 130 -6.67 -6.58 -8.54
C GLU A 130 -5.95 -6.26 -9.87
N GLU A 131 -5.84 -4.97 -10.23
CA GLU A 131 -5.08 -4.55 -11.40
C GLU A 131 -3.59 -4.89 -11.24
N PHE A 132 -3.00 -4.61 -10.09
CA PHE A 132 -1.62 -4.98 -9.79
C PHE A 132 -1.41 -6.49 -9.87
N LYS A 133 -2.33 -7.29 -9.30
CA LYS A 133 -2.28 -8.76 -9.36
C LYS A 133 -2.24 -9.25 -10.81
N ARG A 134 -3.09 -8.70 -11.68
CA ARG A 134 -3.11 -9.05 -13.11
C ARG A 134 -1.77 -8.74 -13.80
N ILE A 135 -1.15 -7.61 -13.48
CA ILE A 135 0.17 -7.25 -14.00
C ILE A 135 1.24 -8.20 -13.50
N PHE A 136 1.23 -8.51 -12.21
CA PHE A 136 2.16 -9.46 -11.58
C PHE A 136 2.06 -10.85 -12.22
N GLU A 137 0.86 -11.38 -12.39
CA GLU A 137 0.61 -12.68 -13.02
C GLU A 137 1.04 -12.71 -14.48
N ARG A 138 0.78 -11.64 -15.22
CA ARG A 138 1.22 -11.49 -16.61
C ARG A 138 2.74 -11.55 -16.71
N ILE A 139 3.47 -10.77 -15.93
CA ILE A 139 4.95 -10.75 -15.93
C ILE A 139 5.49 -12.13 -15.54
N ASN A 140 4.92 -12.78 -14.53
CA ASN A 140 5.32 -14.12 -14.14
C ASN A 140 5.16 -15.13 -15.30
N LYS A 141 4.03 -15.08 -15.99
CA LYS A 141 3.77 -15.94 -17.15
C LYS A 141 4.75 -15.66 -18.29
N GLU A 142 4.96 -14.39 -18.66
CA GLU A 142 5.85 -13.97 -19.72
C GLU A 142 7.32 -14.36 -19.46
N LYS A 143 7.76 -14.28 -18.21
CA LYS A 143 9.14 -14.58 -17.79
C LYS A 143 9.33 -16.04 -17.31
N GLY A 144 8.28 -16.87 -17.29
CA GLY A 144 8.33 -18.24 -16.80
C GLY A 144 8.66 -18.37 -15.31
N LEU A 145 8.19 -17.39 -14.49
CA LEU A 145 8.44 -17.32 -13.06
C LEU A 145 7.32 -18.03 -12.28
N ASN A 146 7.67 -18.56 -11.11
CA ASN A 146 6.72 -19.17 -10.17
C ASN A 146 6.72 -18.42 -8.85
N GLN A 147 6.25 -17.17 -8.90
CA GLN A 147 6.19 -16.28 -7.74
C GLN A 147 4.75 -16.14 -7.25
N GLN A 148 4.59 -15.76 -5.99
CA GLN A 148 3.29 -15.59 -5.34
C GLN A 148 3.19 -14.21 -4.68
N ILE A 149 2.01 -13.58 -4.74
CA ILE A 149 1.67 -12.45 -3.91
C ILE A 149 1.22 -12.98 -2.54
N ILE A 150 1.77 -12.38 -1.49
CA ILE A 150 1.34 -12.59 -0.11
C ILE A 150 0.60 -11.33 0.34
N PRO A 151 -0.74 -11.34 0.27
CA PRO A 151 -1.52 -10.20 0.68
C PRO A 151 -1.56 -10.10 2.21
N TYR A 152 -1.48 -8.86 2.70
CA TYR A 152 -1.66 -8.52 4.10
C TYR A 152 -3.03 -7.86 4.28
N PHE A 153 -3.82 -8.38 5.21
CA PHE A 153 -5.15 -7.86 5.54
C PHE A 153 -5.24 -7.49 7.02
N ILE A 154 -6.10 -6.52 7.31
CA ILE A 154 -6.43 -6.07 8.66
C ILE A 154 -7.89 -6.42 8.94
N SER A 155 -8.13 -7.13 10.03
CA SER A 155 -9.46 -7.38 10.60
C SER A 155 -9.79 -6.36 11.70
N SER A 156 -11.05 -6.26 12.05
CA SER A 156 -11.53 -5.45 13.21
C SER A 156 -11.11 -3.97 13.17
N HIS A 157 -10.94 -3.42 11.98
CA HIS A 157 -10.66 -1.98 11.84
C HIS A 157 -11.91 -1.16 12.21
N PRO A 158 -11.78 0.00 12.88
CA PRO A 158 -12.93 0.88 13.15
C PRO A 158 -13.78 1.12 11.90
N GLY A 159 -15.08 0.86 12.01
CA GLY A 159 -16.03 0.92 10.88
C GLY A 159 -16.06 -0.32 9.99
N CYS A 160 -15.31 -1.37 10.29
CA CYS A 160 -15.47 -2.69 9.68
C CYS A 160 -16.63 -3.43 10.33
N THR A 161 -17.49 -4.05 9.53
CA THR A 161 -18.61 -4.87 10.01
C THR A 161 -18.31 -6.36 9.79
N GLU A 162 -19.14 -7.23 10.39
CA GLU A 162 -19.04 -8.67 10.16
C GLU A 162 -19.27 -9.03 8.69
N GLU A 163 -20.16 -8.30 7.99
CA GLU A 163 -20.41 -8.48 6.57
C GLU A 163 -19.16 -8.15 5.74
N ASP A 164 -18.44 -7.06 6.07
CA ASP A 164 -17.19 -6.72 5.38
C ASP A 164 -16.14 -7.84 5.56
N MET A 165 -16.07 -8.44 6.74
CA MET A 165 -15.16 -9.56 7.02
C MET A 165 -15.58 -10.84 6.29
N ALA A 166 -16.88 -11.12 6.21
CA ALA A 166 -17.41 -12.24 5.44
C ALA A 166 -17.13 -12.10 3.94
N GLU A 167 -17.29 -10.89 3.38
CA GLU A 167 -16.93 -10.59 2.00
C GLU A 167 -15.41 -10.74 1.76
N LEU A 168 -14.58 -10.26 2.68
CA LEU A 168 -13.13 -10.43 2.61
C LEU A 168 -12.77 -11.92 2.56
N ALA A 169 -13.37 -12.73 3.43
CA ALA A 169 -13.13 -14.17 3.46
C ALA A 169 -13.57 -14.86 2.16
N ALA A 170 -14.74 -14.48 1.62
CA ALA A 170 -15.26 -15.03 0.38
C ALA A 170 -14.38 -14.67 -0.83
N LEU A 171 -14.01 -13.39 -0.97
CA LEU A 171 -13.18 -12.91 -2.08
C LEU A 171 -11.78 -13.51 -2.04
N THR A 172 -11.14 -13.58 -0.87
CA THR A 172 -9.81 -14.16 -0.74
C THR A 172 -9.79 -15.64 -1.07
N LYS A 173 -10.86 -16.37 -0.70
CA LYS A 173 -11.04 -17.77 -1.11
C LYS A 173 -11.25 -17.90 -2.63
N GLN A 174 -12.09 -17.05 -3.22
CA GLN A 174 -12.33 -17.03 -4.67
C GLN A 174 -11.03 -16.72 -5.46
N MET A 175 -10.21 -15.79 -4.96
CA MET A 175 -8.93 -15.44 -5.56
C MET A 175 -7.83 -16.47 -5.29
N ASN A 176 -8.15 -17.55 -4.58
CA ASN A 176 -7.23 -18.63 -4.19
C ASN A 176 -6.00 -18.11 -3.43
N PHE A 177 -6.17 -17.09 -2.59
CA PHE A 177 -5.11 -16.65 -1.71
C PHE A 177 -4.97 -17.58 -0.51
N LYS A 178 -3.74 -18.01 -0.27
CA LYS A 178 -3.39 -18.59 1.03
C LYS A 178 -3.15 -17.43 1.99
N LEU A 179 -4.14 -17.15 2.84
CA LEU A 179 -4.05 -16.09 3.84
C LEU A 179 -3.02 -16.47 4.90
N GLU A 180 -1.85 -15.87 4.83
CA GLU A 180 -0.77 -16.07 5.79
C GLU A 180 -0.62 -14.90 6.76
N GLN A 181 -1.14 -13.74 6.39
CA GLN A 181 -0.98 -12.50 7.14
C GLN A 181 -2.33 -11.76 7.23
N VAL A 182 -3.12 -12.15 8.21
CA VAL A 182 -4.28 -11.38 8.70
C VAL A 182 -3.95 -10.94 10.11
N GLN A 183 -4.06 -9.66 10.38
CA GLN A 183 -3.77 -9.08 11.69
C GLN A 183 -4.96 -8.26 12.16
N ASP A 184 -5.32 -8.42 13.43
CA ASP A 184 -6.31 -7.54 14.05
C ASP A 184 -5.79 -6.11 14.12
N PHE A 185 -6.72 -5.17 13.97
CA PHE A 185 -6.37 -3.76 14.08
C PHE A 185 -5.69 -3.48 15.39
N THR A 186 -4.48 -2.95 15.32
CA THR A 186 -3.74 -2.51 16.50
C THR A 186 -3.63 -1.00 16.48
N PRO A 187 -4.20 -0.30 17.48
CA PRO A 187 -4.11 1.16 17.54
C PRO A 187 -2.67 1.64 17.57
N THR A 188 -2.30 2.44 16.59
CA THR A 188 -0.98 3.06 16.49
C THR A 188 -1.11 4.55 16.81
N PRO A 189 -0.36 5.11 17.77
CA PRO A 189 -0.46 6.50 18.15
C PRO A 189 -0.34 7.47 16.95
N MET A 190 -1.11 8.55 16.99
CA MET A 190 -1.12 9.61 15.97
C MET A 190 -1.68 9.19 14.60
N THR A 191 -2.41 8.09 14.51
CA THR A 191 -3.12 7.70 13.28
C THR A 191 -4.60 8.03 13.38
N LEU A 192 -5.22 8.34 12.23
CA LEU A 192 -6.66 8.60 12.14
C LEU A 192 -7.48 7.41 12.66
N SER A 193 -7.10 6.20 12.29
CA SER A 193 -7.79 4.98 12.70
C SER A 193 -7.77 4.80 14.22
N THR A 194 -6.68 5.14 14.90
CA THR A 194 -6.59 5.11 16.36
C THR A 194 -7.50 6.15 17.01
N GLU A 195 -7.59 7.33 16.42
CA GLU A 195 -8.50 8.38 16.92
C GLU A 195 -9.95 7.93 16.81
N ILE A 196 -10.33 7.35 15.67
CA ILE A 196 -11.68 6.78 15.49
C ILE A 196 -11.92 5.61 16.46
N TYR A 197 -10.94 4.75 16.65
CA TYR A 197 -11.03 3.59 17.56
C TYR A 197 -11.39 3.99 19.00
N TYR A 198 -10.74 5.03 19.53
CA TYR A 198 -10.97 5.47 20.90
C TYR A 198 -12.16 6.42 21.08
N THR A 199 -12.50 7.18 20.04
CA THR A 199 -13.57 8.20 20.15
C THR A 199 -14.88 7.76 19.53
N GLY A 200 -14.88 6.74 18.67
CA GLY A 200 -16.01 6.38 17.83
C GLY A 200 -16.37 7.44 16.79
N ILE A 201 -15.58 8.52 16.64
CA ILE A 201 -15.89 9.66 15.80
C ILE A 201 -14.77 9.90 14.79
N HIS A 202 -15.15 10.05 13.53
CA HIS A 202 -14.18 10.46 12.50
C HIS A 202 -13.89 11.96 12.64
N PRO A 203 -12.63 12.39 12.94
CA PRO A 203 -12.31 13.77 13.34
C PRO A 203 -12.51 14.82 12.25
N TYR A 204 -12.61 14.43 10.99
CA TYR A 204 -12.82 15.36 9.87
C TYR A 204 -14.27 15.42 9.36
N THR A 205 -15.03 14.33 9.52
CA THR A 205 -16.41 14.24 9.01
C THR A 205 -17.44 14.22 10.11
N CYS A 206 -17.03 14.04 11.37
CA CYS A 206 -17.88 13.87 12.55
C CYS A 206 -18.87 12.70 12.45
N LEU A 207 -18.63 11.78 11.53
CA LEU A 207 -19.42 10.55 11.42
C LEU A 207 -19.07 9.61 12.58
N LEU A 208 -20.09 8.98 13.13
CA LEU A 208 -19.95 7.96 14.16
C LEU A 208 -19.57 6.63 13.50
N TYR A 209 -18.60 5.96 14.07
CA TYR A 209 -18.21 4.60 13.73
C TYR A 209 -18.22 3.76 15.01
N THR A 210 -19.10 2.78 15.04
CA THR A 210 -19.03 1.72 16.05
C THR A 210 -18.06 0.66 15.53
N SER A 211 -17.15 0.20 16.36
CA SER A 211 -16.44 -1.06 16.09
C SER A 211 -17.07 -2.12 16.98
N ASP A 212 -17.45 -3.26 16.42
CA ASP A 212 -17.95 -4.38 17.22
C ASP A 212 -16.90 -4.82 18.26
N ALA A 213 -15.63 -4.51 18.04
CA ALA A 213 -14.54 -4.75 19.00
C ALA A 213 -14.50 -3.76 20.20
N ALA A 214 -15.24 -2.64 20.16
CA ALA A 214 -15.25 -1.67 21.27
C ALA A 214 -16.31 -2.03 22.33
N ASP A 215 -17.34 -2.78 22.00
CA ASP A 215 -18.37 -3.18 22.94
C ASP A 215 -17.88 -4.21 23.97
N ASP A 216 -16.85 -5.01 23.63
CA ASP A 216 -16.25 -5.97 24.56
C ASP A 216 -15.34 -5.32 25.62
N LEU A 217 -14.93 -4.06 25.43
CA LEU A 217 -14.05 -3.34 26.37
C LEU A 217 -14.79 -2.39 27.30
N ILE A 218 -16.07 -2.11 27.06
CA ILE A 218 -16.93 -1.32 27.92
C ILE A 218 -17.97 -2.27 28.53
N GLY A 219 -17.48 -3.34 29.15
CA GLY A 219 -18.30 -4.22 29.97
C GLY A 219 -18.79 -3.43 31.19
N VAL A 220 -20.04 -2.95 31.14
CA VAL A 220 -20.86 -2.59 32.30
C VAL A 220 -22.00 -3.57 32.37
#